data_777b96255925a780b350200177808837
#
_entry.id   777b96255925a780b350200177808837
#
_cell.length_a   1.000
_cell.length_b   1.000
_cell.length_c   1.000
_cell.angle_alpha   90.00
_cell.angle_beta   90.00
_cell.angle_gamma   90.00
#
_symmetry.space_group_name_H-M   'P 1'
#
loop_
_entity.id
_entity.type
_entity.pdbx_description
1 polymer ?
#
loop_
_entity_poly.entity_id
_entity_poly.type
_entity_poly.pdbx_seq_one_letter_code
_entity_poly.pdbx_strand_id
1 'polypeptide(L)'
;MSQVDLAREILRTCVCSRTRMLDRILTQVFDDALRNIGIGSSQLTMLALVASLEGLRAVEIGRMLEMEKSTVSRGLSVLRKRGWIHTVERKGGTGQGVGVTDQGNKVLQRAGPVWRAAEDNAKDVLGS
;
A
#
# COMPACT_ATOMS: atom_id res chain seq x y z
N MET A 1 -1.60 36.92 18.08
CA MET A 1 -0.73 35.95 17.36
C MET A 1 -0.45 36.49 15.97
N SER A 2 0.78 36.58 15.57
CA SER A 2 1.13 36.99 14.23
C SER A 2 0.88 35.85 13.23
N GLN A 3 0.85 36.21 11.91
CA GLN A 3 0.73 35.20 10.87
C GLN A 3 1.91 34.23 10.85
N VAL A 4 3.12 34.72 11.16
CA VAL A 4 4.33 33.88 11.25
C VAL A 4 4.24 32.92 12.41
N ASP A 5 3.72 33.35 13.56
CA ASP A 5 3.55 32.51 14.73
C ASP A 5 2.55 31.39 14.48
N LEU A 6 1.44 31.71 13.84
CA LEU A 6 0.42 30.73 13.46
C LEU A 6 1.00 29.71 12.46
N ALA A 7 1.75 30.19 11.47
CA ALA A 7 2.39 29.31 10.49
C ALA A 7 3.35 28.32 11.17
N ARG A 8 4.16 28.81 12.11
CA ARG A 8 5.09 27.96 12.87
C ARG A 8 4.35 26.93 13.73
N GLU A 9 3.25 27.36 14.38
CA GLU A 9 2.42 26.45 15.16
C GLU A 9 1.87 25.33 14.30
N ILE A 10 1.30 25.65 13.13
CA ILE A 10 0.78 24.66 12.18
C ILE A 10 1.87 23.64 11.81
N LEU A 11 3.06 24.12 11.44
CA LEU A 11 4.16 23.23 11.03
C LEU A 11 4.62 22.30 12.17
N ARG A 12 4.60 22.80 13.41
CA ARG A 12 5.06 21.99 14.55
C ARG A 12 4.03 21.02 15.08
N THR A 13 2.76 21.39 15.04
CA THR A 13 1.73 20.68 15.80
C THR A 13 0.60 20.09 14.97
N CYS A 14 0.49 20.47 13.69
CA CYS A 14 -0.59 19.97 12.86
C CYS A 14 -0.45 18.46 12.64
N VAL A 15 -1.38 17.69 13.20
CA VAL A 15 -1.40 16.22 13.08
C VAL A 15 -1.42 15.80 11.61
N CYS A 16 -2.24 16.45 10.79
CA CYS A 16 -2.36 16.12 9.36
C CYS A 16 -1.04 16.31 8.62
N SER A 17 -0.38 17.46 8.79
CA SER A 17 0.90 17.76 8.13
C SER A 17 1.99 16.80 8.60
N ARG A 18 2.06 16.54 9.89
CA ARG A 18 3.06 15.64 10.47
C ARG A 18 2.84 14.20 10.00
N THR A 19 1.61 13.75 9.90
CA THR A 19 1.27 12.42 9.39
C THR A 19 1.68 12.27 7.93
N ARG A 20 1.46 13.31 7.11
CA ARG A 20 1.90 13.29 5.70
C ARG A 20 3.42 13.20 5.59
N MET A 21 4.15 13.95 6.42
CA MET A 21 5.61 13.90 6.44
C MET A 21 6.11 12.52 6.85
N LEU A 22 5.51 11.95 7.90
CA LEU A 22 5.83 10.62 8.39
C LEU A 22 5.54 9.56 7.32
N ASP A 23 4.39 9.67 6.65
CA ASP A 23 4.04 8.76 5.56
C ASP A 23 5.08 8.78 4.44
N ARG A 24 5.55 9.97 4.04
CA ARG A 24 6.59 10.08 3.00
C ARG A 24 7.89 9.43 3.45
N ILE A 25 8.30 9.65 4.68
CA ILE A 25 9.52 9.04 5.24
C ILE A 25 9.42 7.53 5.27
N LEU A 26 8.32 7.01 5.81
CA LEU A 26 8.09 5.56 5.90
C LEU A 26 7.95 4.92 4.53
N THR A 27 7.25 5.56 3.61
CA THR A 27 7.12 5.07 2.24
C THR A 27 8.49 4.93 1.58
N GLN A 28 9.35 5.93 1.76
CA GLN A 28 10.72 5.89 1.23
C GLN A 28 11.53 4.73 1.83
N VAL A 29 11.42 4.54 3.14
CA VAL A 29 12.11 3.44 3.86
C VAL A 29 11.68 2.08 3.30
N PHE A 30 10.38 1.86 3.17
CA PHE A 30 9.85 0.60 2.65
C PHE A 30 10.16 0.41 1.17
N ASP A 31 10.03 1.45 0.35
CA ASP A 31 10.36 1.37 -1.07
C ASP A 31 11.83 1.04 -1.29
N ASP A 32 12.74 1.65 -0.50
CA ASP A 32 14.16 1.34 -0.57
C ASP A 32 14.43 -0.12 -0.17
N ALA A 33 13.81 -0.59 0.89
CA ALA A 33 13.94 -1.98 1.33
C ALA A 33 13.45 -2.98 0.30
N LEU A 34 12.36 -2.65 -0.39
CA LEU A 34 11.71 -3.54 -1.37
C LEU A 34 12.30 -3.42 -2.78
N ARG A 35 13.24 -2.51 -3.01
CA ARG A 35 13.75 -2.21 -4.36
C ARG A 35 14.26 -3.45 -5.10
N ASN A 36 15.00 -4.31 -4.42
CA ASN A 36 15.56 -5.52 -5.04
C ASN A 36 14.50 -6.59 -5.33
N ILE A 37 13.35 -6.50 -4.65
CA ILE A 37 12.20 -7.36 -4.95
C ILE A 37 11.46 -6.86 -6.19
N GLY A 38 11.54 -5.56 -6.46
CA GLY A 38 10.89 -4.94 -7.61
C GLY A 38 9.44 -4.54 -7.37
N ILE A 39 9.06 -4.33 -6.13
CA ILE A 39 7.70 -3.92 -5.76
C ILE A 39 7.76 -2.70 -4.84
N GLY A 40 6.87 -1.73 -5.04
CA GLY A 40 6.72 -0.61 -4.14
C GLY A 40 5.83 -0.93 -2.94
N SER A 41 5.94 -0.15 -1.88
CA SER A 41 5.16 -0.37 -0.65
C SER A 41 3.65 -0.32 -0.89
N SER A 42 3.19 0.63 -1.69
CA SER A 42 1.77 0.76 -2.05
C SER A 42 1.28 -0.45 -2.86
N GLN A 43 2.10 -0.93 -3.78
CA GLN A 43 1.80 -2.13 -4.58
C GLN A 43 1.75 -3.37 -3.70
N LEU A 44 2.67 -3.49 -2.74
CA LEU A 44 2.71 -4.61 -1.81
C LEU A 44 1.43 -4.67 -0.97
N THR A 45 0.98 -3.53 -0.45
CA THR A 45 -0.27 -3.45 0.32
C THR A 45 -1.47 -3.91 -0.51
N MET A 46 -1.58 -3.44 -1.73
CA MET A 46 -2.68 -3.81 -2.63
C MET A 46 -2.62 -5.30 -3.00
N LEU A 47 -1.44 -5.80 -3.31
CA LEU A 47 -1.24 -7.21 -3.64
C LEU A 47 -1.57 -8.11 -2.44
N ALA A 48 -1.16 -7.71 -1.24
CA ALA A 48 -1.47 -8.44 -0.02
C ALA A 48 -2.98 -8.53 0.22
N LEU A 49 -3.71 -7.43 0.00
CA LEU A 49 -5.15 -7.42 0.14
C LEU A 49 -5.81 -8.38 -0.86
N VAL A 50 -5.41 -8.32 -2.12
CA VAL A 50 -5.93 -9.19 -3.18
C VAL A 50 -5.63 -10.65 -2.88
N ALA A 51 -4.44 -10.96 -2.35
CA ALA A 51 -4.07 -12.32 -1.97
C ALA A 51 -4.85 -12.83 -0.76
N SER A 52 -5.21 -11.95 0.16
CA SER A 52 -5.94 -12.33 1.38
C SER A 52 -7.44 -12.53 1.15
N LEU A 53 -8.02 -11.84 0.17
CA LEU A 53 -9.46 -11.88 -0.12
C LEU A 53 -9.67 -11.99 -1.63
N GLU A 54 -9.78 -13.21 -2.12
CA GLU A 54 -9.98 -13.45 -3.55
C GLU A 54 -11.34 -12.95 -4.02
N GLY A 55 -11.35 -12.30 -5.16
CA GLY A 55 -12.59 -11.88 -5.83
C GLY A 55 -13.08 -10.49 -5.45
N LEU A 56 -12.25 -9.67 -4.80
CA LEU A 56 -12.61 -8.27 -4.52
C LEU A 56 -12.75 -7.48 -5.81
N ARG A 57 -13.74 -6.59 -5.83
CA ARG A 57 -13.87 -5.58 -6.89
C ARG A 57 -13.05 -4.35 -6.54
N ALA A 58 -12.72 -3.56 -7.56
CA ALA A 58 -11.95 -2.32 -7.39
C ALA A 58 -12.59 -1.38 -6.37
N VAL A 59 -13.91 -1.25 -6.36
CA VAL A 59 -14.62 -0.39 -5.41
C VAL A 59 -14.45 -0.87 -3.97
N GLU A 60 -14.43 -2.18 -3.76
CA GLU A 60 -14.21 -2.77 -2.43
C GLU A 60 -12.78 -2.54 -1.95
N ILE A 61 -11.81 -2.72 -2.84
CA ILE A 61 -10.39 -2.44 -2.56
C ILE A 61 -10.22 -0.97 -2.15
N GLY A 62 -10.82 -0.05 -2.89
CA GLY A 62 -10.77 1.38 -2.58
C GLY A 62 -11.32 1.71 -1.19
N ARG A 63 -12.44 1.10 -0.82
CA ARG A 63 -13.01 1.27 0.52
C ARG A 63 -12.11 0.73 1.61
N MET A 64 -11.56 -0.47 1.43
CA MET A 64 -10.73 -1.13 2.44
C MET A 64 -9.40 -0.43 2.65
N LEU A 65 -8.81 0.13 1.59
CA LEU A 65 -7.54 0.85 1.66
C LEU A 65 -7.71 2.36 1.75
N GLU A 66 -8.95 2.85 1.77
CA GLU A 66 -9.26 4.28 1.76
C GLU A 66 -8.56 5.02 0.63
N MET A 67 -8.66 4.46 -0.56
CA MET A 67 -8.06 5.01 -1.78
C MET A 67 -9.14 5.47 -2.75
N GLU A 68 -8.84 6.53 -3.49
CA GLU A 68 -9.68 7.02 -4.57
C GLU A 68 -9.70 6.02 -5.73
N LYS A 69 -10.80 6.04 -6.48
CA LYS A 69 -11.04 5.14 -7.61
C LYS A 69 -9.89 5.16 -8.62
N SER A 70 -9.39 6.34 -8.96
CA SER A 70 -8.29 6.49 -9.92
C SER A 70 -6.99 5.88 -9.42
N THR A 71 -6.69 6.01 -8.13
CA THR A 71 -5.50 5.42 -7.50
C THR A 71 -5.58 3.89 -7.52
N VAL A 72 -6.74 3.34 -7.18
CA VAL A 72 -6.97 1.88 -7.23
C VAL A 72 -6.81 1.37 -8.65
N SER A 73 -7.44 2.04 -9.61
CA SER A 73 -7.38 1.64 -11.03
C SER A 73 -5.94 1.61 -11.56
N ARG A 74 -5.15 2.63 -11.25
CA ARG A 74 -3.73 2.68 -11.64
C ARG A 74 -2.93 1.57 -10.96
N GLY A 75 -3.15 1.36 -9.67
CA GLY A 75 -2.46 0.30 -8.92
C GLY A 75 -2.76 -1.09 -9.47
N LEU A 76 -4.02 -1.39 -9.70
CA LEU A 76 -4.43 -2.68 -10.28
C LEU A 76 -3.87 -2.87 -11.69
N SER A 77 -3.83 -1.80 -12.49
CA SER A 77 -3.25 -1.85 -13.84
C SER A 77 -1.77 -2.23 -13.80
N VAL A 78 -0.99 -1.65 -12.88
CA VAL A 78 0.42 -1.98 -12.70
C VAL A 78 0.60 -3.44 -12.30
N LEU A 79 -0.16 -3.92 -11.32
CA LEU A 79 -0.07 -5.31 -10.84
C LEU A 79 -0.46 -6.29 -11.94
N ARG A 80 -1.48 -5.94 -12.73
CA ARG A 80 -1.93 -6.79 -13.84
C ARG A 80 -0.89 -6.88 -14.95
N LYS A 81 -0.27 -5.76 -15.31
CA LYS A 81 0.81 -5.74 -16.31
C LYS A 81 2.00 -6.56 -15.89
N ARG A 82 2.30 -6.63 -14.62
CA ARG A 82 3.37 -7.46 -14.09
C ARG A 82 3.02 -8.94 -13.98
N GLY A 83 1.76 -9.28 -14.21
CA GLY A 83 1.30 -10.66 -14.15
C GLY A 83 1.08 -11.17 -12.73
N TRP A 84 0.94 -10.27 -11.75
CA TRP A 84 0.78 -10.64 -10.33
C TRP A 84 -0.67 -10.81 -9.91
N ILE A 85 -1.60 -10.23 -10.65
CA ILE A 85 -3.03 -10.37 -10.43
C ILE A 85 -3.74 -10.70 -11.75
N HIS A 86 -4.92 -11.27 -11.63
CA HIS A 86 -5.77 -11.58 -12.78
C HIS A 86 -7.24 -11.43 -12.38
N THR A 87 -8.10 -11.45 -13.39
CA THR A 87 -9.55 -11.40 -13.18
C THR A 87 -10.05 -12.80 -12.80
N VAL A 88 -10.90 -12.86 -11.77
CA VAL A 88 -11.54 -14.11 -11.31
C VAL A 88 -13.04 -13.93 -11.20
N GLU A 89 -13.79 -15.01 -11.27
CA GLU A 89 -15.23 -14.98 -11.01
C GLU A 89 -15.48 -14.90 -9.51
N ARG A 90 -16.53 -14.19 -9.13
CA ARG A 90 -16.91 -14.00 -7.73
C ARG A 90 -17.77 -15.17 -7.27
N LYS A 91 -17.39 -15.82 -6.17
CA LYS A 91 -18.18 -16.87 -5.55
C LYS A 91 -19.43 -16.26 -4.91
N GLY A 92 -20.60 -16.80 -5.29
CA GLY A 92 -21.88 -16.38 -4.72
C GLY A 92 -22.32 -14.98 -5.08
N GLY A 93 -21.67 -14.35 -6.04
CA GLY A 93 -22.02 -13.01 -6.51
C GLY A 93 -22.04 -12.94 -8.03
N THR A 94 -22.52 -11.82 -8.55
CA THR A 94 -22.47 -11.53 -9.98
C THR A 94 -21.23 -10.72 -10.31
N GLY A 95 -20.62 -11.00 -11.44
CA GLY A 95 -19.52 -10.22 -11.97
C GLY A 95 -18.16 -10.79 -11.63
N GLN A 96 -17.15 -9.99 -11.88
CA GLN A 96 -15.75 -10.37 -11.80
C GLN A 96 -15.04 -9.58 -10.71
N GLY A 97 -14.06 -10.23 -10.10
CA GLY A 97 -13.18 -9.63 -9.12
C GLY A 97 -11.73 -9.85 -9.49
N VAL A 98 -10.84 -9.58 -8.55
CA VAL A 98 -9.40 -9.69 -8.74
C VAL A 98 -8.87 -10.81 -7.84
N GLY A 99 -7.95 -11.61 -8.39
CA GLY A 99 -7.24 -12.66 -7.65
C GLY A 99 -5.75 -12.56 -7.87
N VAL A 100 -4.97 -13.13 -6.95
CA VAL A 100 -3.53 -13.20 -7.06
C VAL A 100 -3.14 -14.38 -7.96
N THR A 101 -2.11 -14.20 -8.78
CA THR A 101 -1.53 -15.27 -9.58
C THR A 101 -0.43 -16.01 -8.80
N ASP A 102 0.03 -17.16 -9.32
CA ASP A 102 1.18 -17.86 -8.74
C ASP A 102 2.42 -16.96 -8.69
N GLN A 103 2.63 -16.14 -9.72
CA GLN A 103 3.72 -15.17 -9.74
C GLN A 103 3.55 -14.12 -8.66
N GLY A 104 2.33 -13.62 -8.45
CA GLY A 104 2.02 -12.67 -7.39
C GLY A 104 2.30 -13.25 -6.01
N ASN A 105 1.93 -14.50 -5.78
CA ASN A 105 2.23 -15.21 -4.53
C ASN A 105 3.75 -15.35 -4.31
N LYS A 106 4.51 -15.64 -5.34
CA LYS A 106 5.98 -15.72 -5.24
C LYS A 106 6.60 -14.38 -4.86
N VAL A 107 6.09 -13.29 -5.42
CA VAL A 107 6.54 -11.93 -5.05
C VAL A 107 6.24 -11.64 -3.58
N LEU A 108 5.05 -11.97 -3.11
CA LEU A 108 4.69 -11.81 -1.69
C LEU A 108 5.63 -12.61 -0.79
N GLN A 109 5.92 -13.85 -1.14
CA GLN A 109 6.82 -14.69 -0.35
C GLN A 109 8.24 -14.11 -0.30
N ARG A 110 8.73 -13.60 -1.42
CA ARG A 110 10.06 -12.96 -1.47
C ARG A 110 10.09 -11.63 -0.71
N ALA A 111 9.00 -10.88 -0.74
CA ALA A 111 8.90 -9.60 -0.03
C ALA A 111 8.78 -9.77 1.49
N GLY A 112 8.26 -10.89 1.96
CA GLY A 112 7.96 -11.11 3.38
C GLY A 112 9.12 -10.83 4.32
N PRO A 113 10.30 -11.49 4.17
CA PRO A 113 11.44 -11.23 5.06
C PRO A 113 11.93 -9.78 5.02
N VAL A 114 11.97 -9.18 3.84
CA VAL A 114 12.38 -7.79 3.64
C VAL A 114 11.40 -6.84 4.32
N TRP A 115 10.11 -7.10 4.14
CA TRP A 115 9.06 -6.31 4.77
C TRP A 115 9.14 -6.40 6.31
N ARG A 116 9.34 -7.60 6.86
CA ARG A 116 9.46 -7.78 8.32
C ARG A 116 10.63 -7.01 8.89
N ALA A 117 11.78 -7.02 8.22
CA ALA A 117 12.95 -6.27 8.65
C ALA A 117 12.70 -4.75 8.62
N ALA A 118 12.06 -4.26 7.56
CA ALA A 118 11.70 -2.85 7.45
C ALA A 118 10.67 -2.45 8.51
N GLU A 119 9.71 -3.32 8.79
CA GLU A 119 8.70 -3.13 9.84
C GLU A 119 9.34 -3.01 11.21
N ASP A 120 10.28 -3.88 11.55
CA ASP A 120 10.99 -3.84 12.82
C ASP A 120 11.79 -2.53 12.96
N ASN A 121 12.49 -2.12 11.90
CA ASN A 121 13.22 -0.86 11.88
C ASN A 121 12.29 0.35 12.07
N ALA A 122 11.16 0.34 11.40
CA ALA A 122 10.16 1.42 11.51
C ALA A 122 9.60 1.52 12.94
N LYS A 123 9.32 0.38 13.58
CA LYS A 123 8.85 0.34 14.97
C LYS A 123 9.90 0.90 15.92
N ASP A 124 11.17 0.57 15.73
CA ASP A 124 12.25 1.10 16.55
C ASP A 124 12.35 2.62 16.43
N VAL A 125 12.25 3.16 15.20
CA VAL A 125 12.27 4.60 14.95
C VAL A 125 11.06 5.29 15.59
N LEU A 126 9.89 4.65 15.58
CA LEU A 126 8.66 5.19 16.17
C LEU A 126 8.58 5.00 17.68
N GLY A 127 9.50 4.28 18.29
CA GLY A 127 9.56 4.08 19.73
C GLY A 127 8.55 3.09 20.29
N SER A 128 8.07 2.18 19.49
CA SER A 128 7.08 1.18 19.91
C SER A 128 7.66 -0.22 20.02
#